data_bdfb0cd99ea17e09f30194412182e991
#
_entry.id   bdfb0cd99ea17e09f30194412182e991
#
_cell.length_a   1.000
_cell.length_b   1.000
_cell.length_c   1.000
_cell.angle_alpha   90.00
_cell.angle_beta   90.00
_cell.angle_gamma   90.00
#
_symmetry.space_group_name_H-M   'P 1'
#
loop_
_entity.id
_entity.type
_entity.pdbx_description
1 polymer ?
#
loop_
_entity_poly.entity_id
_entity_poly.type
_entity_poly.pdbx_seq_one_letter_code
_entity_poly.pdbx_strand_id
1 'polypeptide(L)'
;IESLGNGRPVLGPEEATNLSLGVAFDLGETSWTVDYYNIEVTDRVALGADVDFLVALNYADAQAGNSNNYTTVSEALTGLDADGIIDRNDFIGLDDLLAFRFFSNSFDTTTSGIDVVGRYGFPLFSGDSDITLALNYNKTEVDSVGTVNPIDAGRVAALEDLLPNVRGNISWTHVQGDFRTLLRANYYGKWDDTGNGVPGIGAEVLFDAEVAYQARENIEVILGIDNLFDTYPDKNPFAGDFGQIYSESTPFGFNGMSWYLRGRVNF
;
A
#
# COMPACT_ATOMS: atom_id res chain seq x y z
N ILE A 1 5.69 11.66 28.07
CA ILE A 1 5.38 12.36 26.82
C ILE A 1 5.28 13.87 27.04
N GLU A 2 4.63 14.33 28.11
CA GLU A 2 4.63 15.75 28.49
C GLU A 2 6.06 16.27 28.73
N SER A 3 6.95 15.44 29.23
CA SER A 3 8.36 15.74 29.48
C SER A 3 9.20 15.92 28.21
N LEU A 4 8.74 15.48 27.05
CA LEU A 4 9.39 15.79 25.78
C LEU A 4 9.15 17.24 25.31
N GLY A 5 8.62 18.09 26.18
CA GLY A 5 8.54 19.56 26.00
C GLY A 5 7.36 20.06 25.20
N ASN A 6 6.52 19.17 24.64
CA ASN A 6 5.42 19.53 23.75
C ASN A 6 4.01 19.13 24.25
N GLY A 7 3.89 18.75 25.55
CA GLY A 7 2.61 18.29 26.10
C GLY A 7 2.18 16.90 25.56
N ARG A 8 0.94 16.52 25.84
CA ARG A 8 0.37 15.30 25.24
C ARG A 8 0.30 15.46 23.71
N PRO A 9 0.76 14.49 22.93
CA PRO A 9 0.50 14.51 21.49
C PRO A 9 -1.02 14.46 21.28
N VAL A 10 -1.61 15.58 20.90
CA VAL A 10 -3.00 15.65 20.48
C VAL A 10 -3.00 15.40 18.99
N LEU A 11 -3.68 14.34 18.56
CA LEU A 11 -3.85 14.09 17.14
C LEU A 11 -4.77 15.17 16.54
N GLY A 12 -4.25 15.86 15.53
CA GLY A 12 -5.01 16.74 14.66
C GLY A 12 -5.65 15.96 13.50
N PRO A 13 -6.60 16.57 12.79
CA PRO A 13 -7.09 16.00 11.53
C PRO A 13 -6.00 16.00 10.47
N GLU A 14 -5.99 14.99 9.62
CA GLU A 14 -5.27 15.03 8.35
C GLU A 14 -6.00 15.97 7.40
N GLU A 15 -5.26 16.77 6.64
CA GLU A 15 -5.83 17.64 5.62
C GLU A 15 -5.41 17.17 4.23
N ALA A 16 -6.36 17.13 3.27
CA ALA A 16 -6.09 16.70 1.91
C ALA A 16 -6.51 17.75 0.89
N THR A 17 -5.59 18.10 -0.01
CA THR A 17 -5.84 18.91 -1.17
C THR A 17 -5.75 18.03 -2.42
N ASN A 18 -6.83 17.99 -3.21
CA ASN A 18 -6.93 17.15 -4.39
C ASN A 18 -7.14 18.01 -5.65
N LEU A 19 -6.32 17.77 -6.66
CA LEU A 19 -6.48 18.31 -8.00
C LEU A 19 -6.64 17.15 -8.99
N SER A 20 -7.67 17.21 -9.86
CA SER A 20 -7.78 16.28 -10.98
C SER A 20 -8.16 17.04 -12.26
N LEU A 21 -7.60 16.56 -13.37
CA LEU A 21 -7.88 17.10 -14.71
C LEU A 21 -7.96 15.93 -15.68
N GLY A 22 -9.11 15.77 -16.33
CA GLY A 22 -9.35 14.69 -17.27
C GLY A 22 -9.79 15.19 -18.64
N VAL A 23 -9.48 14.40 -19.66
CA VAL A 23 -9.97 14.59 -21.02
C VAL A 23 -10.48 13.27 -21.57
N ALA A 24 -11.65 13.33 -22.23
CA ALA A 24 -12.20 12.23 -23.00
C ALA A 24 -12.29 12.65 -24.47
N PHE A 25 -11.86 11.78 -25.38
CA PHE A 25 -11.84 12.04 -26.79
C PHE A 25 -11.93 10.76 -27.61
N ASP A 26 -12.39 10.89 -28.84
CA ASP A 26 -12.38 9.83 -29.83
C ASP A 26 -11.27 10.07 -30.86
N LEU A 27 -10.55 9.01 -31.21
CA LEU A 27 -9.53 9.03 -32.25
C LEU A 27 -9.84 7.93 -33.27
N GLY A 28 -10.47 8.31 -34.37
CA GLY A 28 -11.01 7.35 -35.32
C GLY A 28 -12.12 6.51 -34.69
N GLU A 29 -11.95 5.20 -34.63
CA GLU A 29 -12.89 4.24 -34.04
C GLU A 29 -12.56 3.88 -32.59
N THR A 30 -11.60 4.61 -31.98
CA THR A 30 -11.19 4.36 -30.60
C THR A 30 -11.66 5.50 -29.69
N SER A 31 -12.09 5.15 -28.47
CA SER A 31 -12.44 6.12 -27.42
C SER A 31 -11.40 6.10 -26.32
N TRP A 32 -11.00 7.26 -25.85
CA TRP A 32 -9.94 7.45 -24.86
C TRP A 32 -10.36 8.35 -23.72
N THR A 33 -9.89 8.03 -22.52
CA THR A 33 -9.84 8.96 -21.39
C THR A 33 -8.42 9.03 -20.86
N VAL A 34 -8.01 10.24 -20.50
CA VAL A 34 -6.72 10.50 -19.84
C VAL A 34 -7.00 11.42 -18.67
N ASP A 35 -6.68 10.96 -17.47
CA ASP A 35 -6.91 11.67 -16.24
C ASP A 35 -5.59 11.85 -15.48
N TYR A 36 -5.25 13.09 -15.16
CA TYR A 36 -4.16 13.44 -14.25
C TYR A 36 -4.73 13.77 -12.88
N TYR A 37 -4.05 13.34 -11.83
CA TYR A 37 -4.39 13.71 -10.46
C TYR A 37 -3.14 14.04 -9.64
N ASN A 38 -3.34 14.90 -8.65
CA ASN A 38 -2.36 15.22 -7.62
C ASN A 38 -3.10 15.34 -6.29
N ILE A 39 -2.62 14.60 -5.29
CA ILE A 39 -3.22 14.48 -3.96
C ILE A 39 -2.12 14.79 -2.95
N GLU A 40 -2.24 15.92 -2.28
CA GLU A 40 -1.38 16.31 -1.18
C GLU A 40 -2.12 16.04 0.14
N VAL A 41 -1.47 15.32 1.06
CA VAL A 41 -2.02 15.05 2.39
C VAL A 41 -1.01 15.49 3.42
N THR A 42 -1.38 16.47 4.23
CA THR A 42 -0.58 17.02 5.30
C THR A 42 -1.01 16.50 6.67
N ASP A 43 -0.09 16.57 7.63
CA ASP A 43 -0.33 16.15 9.01
C ASP A 43 -0.80 14.70 9.14
N ARG A 44 -0.26 13.78 8.31
CA ARG A 44 -0.64 12.37 8.32
C ARG A 44 -0.28 11.72 9.64
N VAL A 45 -1.23 10.92 10.14
CA VAL A 45 -1.10 10.19 11.40
C VAL A 45 -0.41 8.86 11.17
N ALA A 46 0.68 8.64 11.88
CA ALA A 46 1.35 7.34 11.90
C ALA A 46 1.80 6.96 13.31
N LEU A 47 2.03 5.67 13.49
CA LEU A 47 2.80 5.16 14.61
C LEU A 47 4.28 5.46 14.31
N GLY A 48 4.91 6.27 15.15
CA GLY A 48 6.30 6.66 14.98
C GLY A 48 7.30 5.53 15.24
N ALA A 49 8.58 5.85 15.14
CA ALA A 49 9.67 4.96 15.47
C ALA A 49 9.69 4.60 16.97
N ASP A 50 10.48 3.60 17.33
CA ASP A 50 10.70 3.23 18.72
C ASP A 50 11.39 4.39 19.47
N VAL A 51 10.78 4.82 20.56
CA VAL A 51 11.37 5.76 21.50
C VAL A 51 11.95 4.96 22.65
N ASP A 52 13.27 4.99 22.82
CA ASP A 52 13.95 4.38 23.96
C ASP A 52 13.45 5.01 25.24
N PHE A 53 12.91 4.17 26.15
CA PHE A 53 12.24 4.67 27.34
C PHE A 53 13.22 5.27 28.34
N LEU A 54 14.43 4.70 28.49
CA LEU A 54 15.45 5.25 29.39
C LEU A 54 15.97 6.60 28.86
N VAL A 55 16.16 6.73 27.55
CA VAL A 55 16.53 8.02 26.91
C VAL A 55 15.45 9.07 27.16
N ALA A 56 14.18 8.71 27.02
CA ALA A 56 13.06 9.62 27.30
C ALA A 56 13.02 10.07 28.76
N LEU A 57 13.28 9.18 29.73
CA LEU A 57 13.34 9.52 31.15
C LEU A 57 14.54 10.41 31.48
N ASN A 58 15.73 10.14 30.94
CA ASN A 58 16.90 10.99 31.12
C ASN A 58 16.69 12.38 30.46
N TYR A 59 15.98 12.43 29.33
CA TYR A 59 15.59 13.70 28.73
C TYR A 59 14.64 14.50 29.65
N ALA A 60 13.68 13.85 30.31
CA ALA A 60 12.79 14.47 31.26
C ALA A 60 13.56 15.06 32.45
N ASP A 61 14.54 14.32 32.97
CA ASP A 61 15.44 14.77 34.02
C ASP A 61 16.21 16.05 33.63
N ALA A 62 16.79 16.03 32.41
CA ALA A 62 17.52 17.19 31.88
C ALA A 62 16.62 18.42 31.64
N GLN A 63 15.38 18.23 31.18
CA GLN A 63 14.41 19.32 31.02
C GLN A 63 14.00 19.96 32.37
N ALA A 64 14.03 19.20 33.45
CA ALA A 64 13.81 19.70 34.80
C ALA A 64 15.03 20.42 35.40
N GLY A 65 16.14 20.48 34.66
CA GLY A 65 17.38 21.13 35.10
C GLY A 65 18.32 20.21 35.89
N ASN A 66 18.05 18.92 35.91
CA ASN A 66 18.89 17.92 36.55
C ASN A 66 19.92 17.33 35.54
N SER A 67 20.82 16.48 36.02
CA SER A 67 21.84 15.82 35.19
C SER A 67 22.24 14.45 35.78
N ASN A 68 21.24 13.68 36.23
CA ASN A 68 21.47 12.45 36.97
C ASN A 68 22.02 11.31 36.07
N ASN A 69 21.70 11.29 34.76
CA ASN A 69 22.17 10.27 33.79
C ASN A 69 21.93 8.83 34.30
N TYR A 70 20.69 8.49 34.54
CA TYR A 70 20.28 7.17 34.96
C TYR A 70 20.70 6.08 33.96
N THR A 71 21.06 4.89 34.47
CA THR A 71 21.51 3.77 33.66
C THR A 71 20.47 2.67 33.50
N THR A 72 19.43 2.71 34.33
CA THR A 72 18.29 1.78 34.22
C THR A 72 16.97 2.55 34.31
N VAL A 73 15.92 1.99 33.72
CA VAL A 73 14.56 2.54 33.79
C VAL A 73 14.08 2.64 35.23
N SER A 74 14.33 1.60 36.05
CA SER A 74 13.89 1.58 37.46
C SER A 74 14.56 2.68 38.29
N GLU A 75 15.86 2.92 38.09
CA GLU A 75 16.57 4.03 38.73
C GLU A 75 15.99 5.38 38.30
N ALA A 76 15.77 5.56 36.99
CA ALA A 76 15.22 6.78 36.43
C ALA A 76 13.81 7.07 36.98
N LEU A 77 12.93 6.10 36.98
CA LEU A 77 11.57 6.23 37.51
C LEU A 77 11.57 6.57 39.02
N THR A 78 12.49 5.99 39.80
CA THR A 78 12.61 6.26 41.23
C THR A 78 13.17 7.65 41.50
N GLY A 79 14.19 8.07 40.75
CA GLY A 79 14.80 9.39 40.91
C GLY A 79 13.85 10.52 40.47
N LEU A 80 13.19 10.38 39.32
CA LEU A 80 12.24 11.35 38.81
C LEU A 80 11.00 11.54 39.73
N ASP A 81 10.56 10.45 40.38
CA ASP A 81 9.49 10.51 41.38
C ASP A 81 9.96 11.26 42.66
N ALA A 82 11.18 10.97 43.12
CA ALA A 82 11.76 11.64 44.28
C ALA A 82 11.95 13.15 44.03
N ASP A 83 12.23 13.55 42.79
CA ASP A 83 12.38 14.95 42.39
C ASP A 83 11.02 15.61 42.04
N GLY A 84 9.91 14.87 42.10
CA GLY A 84 8.56 15.33 41.82
C GLY A 84 8.28 15.65 40.37
N ILE A 85 9.07 15.08 39.46
CA ILE A 85 8.93 15.27 38.00
C ILE A 85 7.83 14.36 37.44
N ILE A 86 7.68 13.16 38.01
CA ILE A 86 6.64 12.18 37.66
C ILE A 86 5.96 11.65 38.91
N ASP A 87 4.81 10.97 38.76
CA ASP A 87 4.23 10.12 39.78
C ASP A 87 4.56 8.65 39.41
N ARG A 88 5.34 7.97 40.27
CA ARG A 88 5.75 6.57 40.10
C ARG A 88 4.56 5.61 39.89
N ASN A 89 3.40 5.94 40.45
CA ASN A 89 2.20 5.13 40.34
C ASN A 89 1.66 5.07 38.90
N ASP A 90 1.94 6.06 38.09
CA ASP A 90 1.56 6.07 36.66
C ASP A 90 2.39 5.09 35.82
N PHE A 91 3.51 4.59 36.38
CA PHE A 91 4.49 3.74 35.69
C PHE A 91 4.63 2.35 36.32
N ILE A 92 3.64 1.87 37.05
CA ILE A 92 3.66 0.54 37.69
C ILE A 92 3.81 -0.54 36.62
N GLY A 93 4.84 -1.39 36.78
CA GLY A 93 5.11 -2.50 35.88
C GLY A 93 5.90 -2.13 34.62
N LEU A 94 6.41 -0.91 34.52
CA LEU A 94 7.21 -0.43 33.37
C LEU A 94 8.72 -0.41 33.66
N ASP A 95 9.18 -1.02 34.73
CA ASP A 95 10.60 -1.01 35.15
C ASP A 95 11.55 -1.60 34.13
N ASP A 96 11.06 -2.56 33.33
CA ASP A 96 11.81 -3.26 32.28
C ASP A 96 11.38 -2.85 30.87
N LEU A 97 10.59 -1.77 30.72
CA LEU A 97 10.19 -1.28 29.41
C LEU A 97 11.40 -0.74 28.67
N LEU A 98 11.70 -1.29 27.49
CA LEU A 98 12.82 -0.87 26.67
C LEU A 98 12.45 0.31 25.77
N ALA A 99 11.30 0.24 25.12
CA ALA A 99 10.85 1.25 24.18
C ALA A 99 9.32 1.30 24.12
N PHE A 100 8.81 2.42 23.59
CA PHE A 100 7.39 2.59 23.31
C PHE A 100 7.20 3.34 22.00
N ARG A 101 6.00 3.23 21.42
CA ARG A 101 5.55 3.95 20.23
C ARG A 101 4.25 4.67 20.51
N PHE A 102 4.01 5.75 19.81
CA PHE A 102 2.73 6.46 19.88
C PHE A 102 2.37 7.06 18.53
N PHE A 103 1.08 7.31 18.32
CA PHE A 103 0.59 7.97 17.13
C PHE A 103 0.79 9.48 17.22
N SER A 104 1.22 10.06 16.11
CA SER A 104 1.35 11.52 15.96
C SER A 104 1.10 11.91 14.50
N ASN A 105 0.75 13.19 14.27
CA ASN A 105 0.79 13.79 12.95
C ASN A 105 2.27 14.04 12.63
N SER A 106 2.86 13.18 11.80
CA SER A 106 4.33 13.09 11.74
C SER A 106 4.92 13.21 10.35
N PHE A 107 4.10 13.28 9.28
CA PHE A 107 4.62 13.39 7.93
C PHE A 107 3.57 13.88 6.93
N ASP A 108 4.05 14.39 5.79
CA ASP A 108 3.25 14.82 4.65
C ASP A 108 3.56 13.96 3.44
N THR A 109 2.60 13.82 2.54
CA THR A 109 2.81 13.09 1.29
C THR A 109 2.14 13.77 0.12
N THR A 110 2.78 13.65 -1.03
CA THR A 110 2.18 13.96 -2.32
C THR A 110 2.09 12.69 -3.16
N THR A 111 0.89 12.38 -3.67
CA THR A 111 0.66 11.31 -4.64
C THR A 111 0.20 11.94 -5.95
N SER A 112 0.95 11.72 -7.02
CA SER A 112 0.56 12.16 -8.38
C SER A 112 0.48 10.98 -9.32
N GLY A 113 -0.41 11.08 -10.32
CA GLY A 113 -0.56 9.99 -11.27
C GLY A 113 -1.32 10.36 -12.54
N ILE A 114 -1.28 9.41 -13.46
CA ILE A 114 -2.00 9.49 -14.73
C ILE A 114 -2.71 8.16 -14.97
N ASP A 115 -4.01 8.24 -15.25
CA ASP A 115 -4.82 7.13 -15.72
C ASP A 115 -5.10 7.27 -17.19
N VAL A 116 -4.92 6.21 -17.96
CA VAL A 116 -5.25 6.15 -19.39
C VAL A 116 -6.15 4.94 -19.62
N VAL A 117 -7.33 5.17 -20.19
CA VAL A 117 -8.21 4.09 -20.66
C VAL A 117 -8.49 4.29 -22.14
N GLY A 118 -8.29 3.22 -22.90
CA GLY A 118 -8.58 3.17 -24.32
C GLY A 118 -9.51 2.02 -24.64
N ARG A 119 -10.43 2.22 -25.57
CA ARG A 119 -11.37 1.20 -26.04
C ARG A 119 -11.48 1.20 -27.54
N TYR A 120 -11.51 0.00 -28.12
CA TYR A 120 -11.69 -0.23 -29.56
C TYR A 120 -12.61 -1.42 -29.80
N GLY A 121 -13.76 -1.14 -30.43
CA GLY A 121 -14.72 -2.16 -30.85
C GLY A 121 -14.60 -2.44 -32.35
N PHE A 122 -14.58 -3.70 -32.77
CA PHE A 122 -14.49 -4.09 -34.17
C PHE A 122 -15.15 -5.44 -34.42
N PRO A 123 -15.72 -5.64 -35.62
CA PRO A 123 -16.22 -6.96 -36.01
C PRO A 123 -15.07 -7.92 -36.28
N LEU A 124 -15.17 -9.16 -35.80
CA LEU A 124 -14.21 -10.21 -36.06
C LEU A 124 -14.96 -11.51 -36.34
N PHE A 125 -14.64 -12.21 -37.44
CA PHE A 125 -15.38 -13.38 -37.93
C PHE A 125 -16.88 -13.04 -38.09
N SER A 126 -17.77 -13.72 -37.39
CA SER A 126 -19.22 -13.45 -37.37
C SER A 126 -19.70 -12.91 -36.04
N GLY A 127 -18.83 -12.30 -35.27
CA GLY A 127 -19.10 -11.74 -33.97
C GLY A 127 -18.48 -10.36 -33.76
N ASP A 128 -18.65 -9.82 -32.56
CA ASP A 128 -18.16 -8.51 -32.15
C ASP A 128 -17.00 -8.68 -31.16
N SER A 129 -15.96 -7.91 -31.38
CA SER A 129 -14.78 -7.85 -30.53
C SER A 129 -14.63 -6.47 -29.89
N ASP A 130 -14.09 -6.45 -28.69
CA ASP A 130 -13.77 -5.23 -27.94
C ASP A 130 -12.39 -5.41 -27.30
N ILE A 131 -11.49 -4.47 -27.53
CA ILE A 131 -10.22 -4.36 -26.82
C ILE A 131 -10.32 -3.17 -25.88
N THR A 132 -10.01 -3.42 -24.61
CA THR A 132 -9.89 -2.35 -23.61
C THR A 132 -8.48 -2.37 -23.04
N LEU A 133 -7.83 -1.21 -23.04
CA LEU A 133 -6.56 -0.92 -22.38
C LEU A 133 -6.83 -0.03 -21.17
N ALA A 134 -6.28 -0.37 -20.01
CA ALA A 134 -6.23 0.50 -18.85
C ALA A 134 -4.80 0.54 -18.33
N LEU A 135 -4.25 1.74 -18.18
CA LEU A 135 -2.92 2.00 -17.65
C LEU A 135 -3.03 3.01 -16.51
N ASN A 136 -2.34 2.73 -15.43
CA ASN A 136 -2.15 3.64 -14.31
C ASN A 136 -0.66 3.84 -14.07
N TYR A 137 -0.25 5.09 -13.98
CA TYR A 137 1.02 5.49 -13.40
C TYR A 137 0.74 6.32 -12.17
N ASN A 138 1.31 5.95 -11.03
CA ASN A 138 1.26 6.76 -9.83
C ASN A 138 2.62 6.80 -9.14
N LYS A 139 2.88 7.87 -8.43
CA LYS A 139 4.04 8.03 -7.57
C LYS A 139 3.61 8.72 -6.29
N THR A 140 3.96 8.13 -5.17
CA THR A 140 3.83 8.75 -3.85
C THR A 140 5.22 9.17 -3.38
N GLU A 141 5.34 10.38 -2.84
CA GLU A 141 6.55 10.94 -2.23
C GLU A 141 6.21 11.38 -0.80
N VAL A 142 7.14 11.14 0.11
CA VAL A 142 7.07 11.69 1.47
C VAL A 142 7.78 13.04 1.46
N ASP A 143 7.01 14.12 1.51
CA ASP A 143 7.50 15.49 1.35
C ASP A 143 8.22 16.00 2.60
N SER A 144 7.71 15.61 3.76
CA SER A 144 8.29 15.98 5.05
C SER A 144 8.12 14.88 6.08
N VAL A 145 9.05 14.81 7.02
CA VAL A 145 8.96 13.96 8.21
C VAL A 145 9.18 14.83 9.42
N GLY A 146 8.25 14.82 10.35
CA GLY A 146 8.32 15.59 11.58
C GLY A 146 9.54 15.25 12.45
N THR A 147 10.00 16.19 13.23
CA THR A 147 11.15 15.98 14.14
C THR A 147 10.77 15.30 15.44
N VAL A 148 9.49 15.37 15.81
CA VAL A 148 8.95 14.74 17.02
C VAL A 148 8.23 13.45 16.62
N ASN A 149 8.74 12.31 17.08
CA ASN A 149 8.21 10.99 16.76
C ASN A 149 8.13 10.70 15.23
N PRO A 150 9.25 10.79 14.50
CA PRO A 150 9.29 10.58 13.07
C PRO A 150 8.88 9.14 12.69
N ILE A 151 8.35 8.96 11.48
CA ILE A 151 8.32 7.65 10.87
C ILE A 151 9.75 7.23 10.50
N ASP A 152 10.05 5.94 10.56
CA ASP A 152 11.36 5.43 10.18
C ASP A 152 11.57 5.34 8.65
N ALA A 153 12.82 5.16 8.23
CA ALA A 153 13.17 5.07 6.82
C ALA A 153 12.49 3.87 6.10
N GLY A 154 12.25 2.77 6.81
CA GLY A 154 11.52 1.62 6.27
C GLY A 154 10.07 1.97 5.97
N ARG A 155 9.44 2.77 6.84
CA ARG A 155 8.07 3.25 6.61
C ARG A 155 8.01 4.25 5.44
N VAL A 156 9.00 5.14 5.30
CA VAL A 156 9.11 6.04 4.14
C VAL A 156 9.20 5.20 2.87
N ALA A 157 10.15 4.27 2.78
CA ALA A 157 10.32 3.38 1.63
C ALA A 157 9.03 2.58 1.32
N ALA A 158 8.33 2.09 2.35
CA ALA A 158 7.06 1.39 2.15
C ALA A 158 5.95 2.29 1.57
N LEU A 159 5.94 3.58 1.90
CA LEU A 159 4.99 4.53 1.32
C LEU A 159 5.30 4.86 -0.14
N GLU A 160 6.57 4.91 -0.50
CA GLU A 160 7.03 5.35 -1.83
C GLU A 160 7.15 4.18 -2.82
N ASP A 161 7.64 3.01 -2.40
CA ASP A 161 8.11 1.96 -3.30
C ASP A 161 7.42 0.60 -3.14
N LEU A 162 6.59 0.39 -2.09
CA LEU A 162 5.95 -0.90 -1.80
C LEU A 162 4.97 -1.35 -2.89
N LEU A 163 4.41 -0.43 -3.64
CA LEU A 163 3.48 -0.72 -4.73
C LEU A 163 4.08 -0.29 -6.07
N PRO A 164 3.88 -1.08 -7.15
CA PRO A 164 4.35 -0.71 -8.47
C PRO A 164 3.82 0.65 -8.91
N ASN A 165 4.71 1.54 -9.35
CA ASN A 165 4.31 2.84 -9.90
C ASN A 165 3.55 2.72 -11.23
N VAL A 166 3.76 1.63 -11.97
CA VAL A 166 3.07 1.36 -13.23
C VAL A 166 2.27 0.08 -13.10
N ARG A 167 0.97 0.17 -13.39
CA ARG A 167 0.07 -0.98 -13.52
C ARG A 167 -0.76 -0.83 -14.77
N GLY A 168 -1.14 -1.94 -15.35
CA GLY A 168 -2.03 -1.88 -16.48
C GLY A 168 -2.65 -3.22 -16.80
N ASN A 169 -3.69 -3.17 -17.59
CA ASN A 169 -4.23 -4.37 -18.21
C ASN A 169 -4.68 -4.09 -19.63
N ILE A 170 -4.59 -5.09 -20.46
CA ILE A 170 -5.25 -5.15 -21.75
C ILE A 170 -6.16 -6.36 -21.76
N SER A 171 -7.42 -6.14 -22.13
CA SER A 171 -8.40 -7.21 -22.28
C SER A 171 -8.99 -7.24 -23.68
N TRP A 172 -9.18 -8.41 -24.22
CA TRP A 172 -9.92 -8.67 -25.43
C TRP A 172 -11.14 -9.50 -25.11
N THR A 173 -12.32 -8.98 -25.45
CA THR A 173 -13.59 -9.68 -25.34
C THR A 173 -14.13 -9.95 -26.74
N HIS A 174 -14.56 -11.16 -27.03
CA HIS A 174 -15.18 -11.53 -28.29
C HIS A 174 -16.49 -12.26 -28.03
N VAL A 175 -17.55 -11.80 -28.69
CA VAL A 175 -18.90 -12.40 -28.61
C VAL A 175 -19.26 -12.95 -29.98
N GLN A 176 -19.51 -14.26 -30.06
CA GLN A 176 -19.93 -14.95 -31.30
C GLN A 176 -21.01 -15.96 -30.98
N GLY A 177 -22.24 -15.72 -31.48
CA GLY A 177 -23.39 -16.56 -31.16
C GLY A 177 -23.63 -16.62 -29.66
N ASP A 178 -23.70 -17.83 -29.11
CA ASP A 178 -23.93 -18.06 -27.69
C ASP A 178 -22.64 -18.02 -26.84
N PHE A 179 -21.50 -17.74 -27.45
CA PHE A 179 -20.20 -17.75 -26.76
C PHE A 179 -19.66 -16.34 -26.56
N ARG A 180 -19.08 -16.11 -25.37
CA ARG A 180 -18.27 -14.95 -25.05
C ARG A 180 -16.91 -15.43 -24.55
N THR A 181 -15.85 -14.95 -25.16
CA THR A 181 -14.46 -15.22 -24.75
C THR A 181 -13.85 -13.95 -24.20
N LEU A 182 -13.10 -14.04 -23.10
CA LEU A 182 -12.28 -12.97 -22.55
C LEU A 182 -10.84 -13.48 -22.41
N LEU A 183 -9.90 -12.72 -22.92
CA LEU A 183 -8.47 -12.86 -22.62
C LEU A 183 -8.01 -11.54 -21.99
N ARG A 184 -7.18 -11.62 -20.95
CA ARG A 184 -6.64 -10.46 -20.26
C ARG A 184 -5.17 -10.68 -19.95
N ALA A 185 -4.36 -9.63 -20.14
CA ALA A 185 -3.01 -9.55 -19.63
C ALA A 185 -2.95 -8.42 -18.60
N ASN A 186 -2.49 -8.73 -17.39
CA ASN A 186 -2.33 -7.79 -16.29
C ASN A 186 -0.84 -7.56 -16.07
N TYR A 187 -0.40 -6.33 -16.20
CA TYR A 187 0.99 -5.89 -15.98
C TYR A 187 1.12 -5.23 -14.61
N TYR A 188 2.12 -5.66 -13.87
CA TYR A 188 2.57 -5.06 -12.62
C TYR A 188 4.04 -4.65 -12.78
N GLY A 189 4.33 -3.38 -12.62
CA GLY A 189 5.68 -2.85 -12.66
C GLY A 189 6.53 -3.36 -11.50
N LYS A 190 7.79 -2.94 -11.46
CA LYS A 190 8.69 -3.22 -10.34
C LYS A 190 8.21 -2.58 -9.05
N TRP A 191 8.53 -3.21 -7.92
CA TRP A 191 8.30 -2.66 -6.60
C TRP A 191 9.39 -3.10 -5.62
N ASP A 192 9.45 -2.46 -4.47
CA ASP A 192 10.41 -2.75 -3.42
C ASP A 192 9.69 -2.98 -2.09
N ASP A 193 9.94 -4.10 -1.45
CA ASP A 193 9.48 -4.39 -0.09
C ASP A 193 10.63 -4.24 0.92
N THR A 194 11.29 -3.09 0.86
CA THR A 194 12.46 -2.78 1.70
C THR A 194 12.13 -2.72 3.19
N GLY A 195 10.89 -2.37 3.55
CA GLY A 195 10.40 -2.41 4.93
C GLY A 195 10.48 -3.80 5.55
N ASN A 196 10.33 -4.85 4.72
CA ASN A 196 10.49 -6.26 5.09
C ASN A 196 11.81 -6.87 4.58
N GLY A 197 12.75 -6.05 4.14
CA GLY A 197 14.07 -6.48 3.71
C GLY A 197 14.11 -7.13 2.32
N VAL A 198 13.10 -6.96 1.47
CA VAL A 198 13.02 -7.56 0.12
C VAL A 198 13.06 -6.47 -0.95
N PRO A 199 14.25 -6.01 -1.36
CA PRO A 199 14.37 -5.01 -2.41
C PRO A 199 14.31 -5.64 -3.82
N GLY A 200 13.95 -4.83 -4.81
CA GLY A 200 14.17 -5.12 -6.23
C GLY A 200 13.32 -6.24 -6.79
N ILE A 201 12.03 -6.31 -6.45
CA ILE A 201 11.11 -7.29 -7.04
C ILE A 201 10.78 -6.87 -8.47
N GLY A 202 10.93 -7.80 -9.41
CA GLY A 202 10.77 -7.58 -10.85
C GLY A 202 9.34 -7.28 -11.27
N ALA A 203 9.20 -6.79 -12.50
CA ALA A 203 7.88 -6.61 -13.12
C ALA A 203 7.35 -7.95 -13.63
N GLU A 204 6.04 -8.16 -13.52
CA GLU A 204 5.37 -9.39 -13.93
C GLU A 204 4.14 -9.12 -14.82
N VAL A 205 3.84 -10.11 -15.67
CA VAL A 205 2.62 -10.12 -16.48
C VAL A 205 1.85 -11.41 -16.21
N LEU A 206 0.62 -11.27 -15.77
CA LEU A 206 -0.29 -12.41 -15.56
C LEU A 206 -1.34 -12.42 -16.65
N PHE A 207 -1.68 -13.62 -17.10
CA PHE A 207 -2.71 -13.82 -18.14
C PHE A 207 -3.91 -14.56 -17.57
N ASP A 208 -5.10 -14.07 -17.88
CA ASP A 208 -6.36 -14.69 -17.53
C ASP A 208 -7.15 -15.05 -18.78
N ALA A 209 -7.95 -16.11 -18.71
CA ALA A 209 -8.83 -16.51 -19.79
C ALA A 209 -10.20 -16.92 -19.23
N GLU A 210 -11.28 -16.53 -19.92
CA GLU A 210 -12.64 -16.94 -19.60
C GLU A 210 -13.41 -17.29 -20.87
N VAL A 211 -14.21 -18.34 -20.82
CA VAL A 211 -15.21 -18.66 -21.83
C VAL A 211 -16.57 -18.78 -21.15
N ALA A 212 -17.53 -18.03 -21.64
CA ALA A 212 -18.92 -18.09 -21.21
C ALA A 212 -19.78 -18.65 -22.34
N TYR A 213 -20.73 -19.53 -21.99
CA TYR A 213 -21.73 -20.10 -22.87
C TYR A 213 -23.13 -19.77 -22.41
N GLN A 214 -23.91 -19.09 -23.26
CA GLN A 214 -25.31 -18.80 -23.04
C GLN A 214 -26.16 -20.05 -23.34
N ALA A 215 -26.37 -20.88 -22.31
CA ALA A 215 -27.08 -22.15 -22.48
C ALA A 215 -28.60 -21.96 -22.70
N ARG A 216 -29.17 -20.87 -22.21
CA ARG A 216 -30.55 -20.41 -22.41
C ARG A 216 -30.58 -18.89 -22.30
N GLU A 217 -31.67 -18.25 -22.73
CA GLU A 217 -31.86 -16.80 -22.62
C GLU A 217 -31.54 -16.23 -21.21
N ASN A 218 -31.80 -17.02 -20.19
CA ASN A 218 -31.62 -16.65 -18.79
C ASN A 218 -30.53 -17.46 -18.06
N ILE A 219 -29.78 -18.34 -18.72
CA ILE A 219 -28.75 -19.20 -18.09
C ILE A 219 -27.43 -19.06 -18.83
N GLU A 220 -26.40 -18.60 -18.16
CA GLU A 220 -25.01 -18.54 -18.64
C GLU A 220 -24.12 -19.44 -17.77
N VAL A 221 -23.24 -20.21 -18.42
CA VAL A 221 -22.22 -21.03 -17.76
C VAL A 221 -20.84 -20.48 -18.15
N ILE A 222 -19.99 -20.24 -17.18
CA ILE A 222 -18.70 -19.56 -17.33
C ILE A 222 -17.61 -20.47 -16.78
N LEU A 223 -16.59 -20.74 -17.58
CA LEU A 223 -15.35 -21.38 -17.17
C LEU A 223 -14.23 -20.35 -17.28
N GLY A 224 -13.49 -20.12 -16.20
CA GLY A 224 -12.37 -19.19 -16.17
C GLY A 224 -11.12 -19.78 -15.54
N ILE A 225 -9.99 -19.22 -15.93
CA ILE A 225 -8.66 -19.51 -15.41
C ILE A 225 -7.99 -18.17 -15.12
N ASP A 226 -7.62 -17.97 -13.88
CA ASP A 226 -6.79 -16.84 -13.46
C ASP A 226 -5.34 -17.30 -13.41
N ASN A 227 -4.43 -16.41 -13.83
CA ASN A 227 -3.00 -16.67 -13.88
C ASN A 227 -2.67 -17.94 -14.71
N LEU A 228 -3.10 -17.95 -15.95
CA LEU A 228 -3.04 -19.10 -16.89
C LEU A 228 -1.66 -19.77 -17.00
N PHE A 229 -0.58 -19.01 -16.83
CA PHE A 229 0.80 -19.50 -16.98
C PHE A 229 1.47 -19.80 -15.63
N ASP A 230 0.71 -19.79 -14.52
CA ASP A 230 1.20 -20.12 -13.17
C ASP A 230 2.40 -19.23 -12.75
N THR A 231 2.30 -17.93 -13.07
CA THR A 231 3.34 -16.94 -12.79
C THR A 231 3.38 -16.62 -11.29
N TYR A 232 4.58 -16.51 -10.75
CA TYR A 232 4.83 -16.14 -9.36
C TYR A 232 5.72 -14.89 -9.29
N PRO A 233 5.68 -14.11 -8.21
CA PRO A 233 6.63 -13.03 -7.99
C PRO A 233 8.04 -13.57 -7.77
N ASP A 234 9.03 -12.67 -7.83
CA ASP A 234 10.39 -13.00 -7.42
C ASP A 234 10.42 -13.52 -5.98
N LYS A 235 11.26 -14.53 -5.73
CA LYS A 235 11.39 -15.11 -4.40
C LYS A 235 12.07 -14.15 -3.45
N ASN A 236 11.57 -14.12 -2.22
CA ASN A 236 12.23 -13.44 -1.11
C ASN A 236 13.63 -14.06 -0.90
N PRO A 237 14.73 -13.29 -1.04
CA PRO A 237 16.09 -13.80 -0.83
C PRO A 237 16.33 -14.28 0.62
N PHE A 238 15.51 -13.83 1.57
CA PHE A 238 15.57 -14.20 2.99
C PHE A 238 14.49 -15.21 3.39
N ALA A 239 13.93 -15.94 2.42
CA ALA A 239 12.87 -16.93 2.66
C ALA A 239 13.25 -17.98 3.73
N GLY A 240 14.56 -18.33 3.83
CA GLY A 240 15.08 -19.26 4.83
C GLY A 240 15.01 -18.73 6.26
N ASP A 241 15.08 -17.41 6.43
CA ASP A 241 15.11 -16.76 7.74
C ASP A 241 13.69 -16.47 8.26
N PHE A 242 12.78 -16.09 7.34
CA PHE A 242 11.41 -15.67 7.67
C PHE A 242 10.33 -16.74 7.38
N GLY A 243 10.68 -17.80 6.66
CA GLY A 243 9.73 -18.83 6.27
C GLY A 243 8.74 -18.43 5.18
N GLN A 244 8.86 -17.21 4.62
CA GLN A 244 8.01 -16.70 3.55
C GLN A 244 8.76 -16.74 2.22
N ILE A 245 8.27 -17.54 1.28
CA ILE A 245 8.91 -17.73 -0.03
C ILE A 245 8.79 -16.46 -0.90
N TYR A 246 7.70 -15.73 -0.77
CA TYR A 246 7.38 -14.51 -1.51
C TYR A 246 7.10 -13.36 -0.55
N SER A 247 7.25 -12.11 -1.02
CA SER A 247 6.84 -10.94 -0.25
C SER A 247 5.32 -10.98 0.01
N GLU A 248 4.90 -10.72 1.25
CA GLU A 248 3.49 -10.61 1.63
C GLU A 248 2.79 -9.41 0.96
N SER A 249 3.56 -8.41 0.54
CA SER A 249 3.09 -7.18 -0.11
C SER A 249 2.90 -7.34 -1.62
N THR A 250 2.96 -8.57 -2.15
CA THR A 250 2.80 -8.84 -3.58
C THR A 250 1.44 -8.36 -4.10
N PRO A 251 1.40 -7.44 -5.10
CA PRO A 251 0.16 -6.79 -5.55
C PRO A 251 -0.83 -7.71 -6.29
N PHE A 252 -0.40 -8.90 -6.71
CA PHE A 252 -1.24 -9.90 -7.41
C PHE A 252 -1.34 -11.24 -6.66
N GLY A 253 -0.78 -11.32 -5.44
CA GLY A 253 -0.75 -12.55 -4.66
C GLY A 253 0.28 -13.57 -5.16
N PHE A 254 0.29 -14.74 -4.53
CA PHE A 254 1.26 -15.82 -4.82
C PHE A 254 0.59 -17.20 -4.81
N ASN A 255 -0.71 -17.28 -5.11
CA ASN A 255 -1.46 -18.55 -5.13
C ASN A 255 -1.25 -19.36 -6.42
N GLY A 256 -0.60 -18.75 -7.44
CA GLY A 256 -0.42 -19.40 -8.73
C GLY A 256 -1.72 -19.48 -9.54
N MET A 257 -1.76 -20.42 -10.49
CA MET A 257 -2.92 -20.64 -11.36
C MET A 257 -4.12 -21.16 -10.57
N SER A 258 -5.29 -20.59 -10.86
CA SER A 258 -6.57 -21.08 -10.35
C SER A 258 -7.61 -21.16 -11.47
N TRP A 259 -8.59 -22.05 -11.33
CA TRP A 259 -9.71 -22.13 -12.25
C TRP A 259 -11.05 -22.07 -11.49
N TYR A 260 -12.08 -21.60 -12.16
CA TYR A 260 -13.42 -21.55 -11.60
C TYR A 260 -14.49 -21.92 -12.62
N LEU A 261 -15.61 -22.44 -12.11
CA LEU A 261 -16.84 -22.66 -12.85
C LEU A 261 -17.94 -21.83 -12.20
N ARG A 262 -18.63 -20.99 -12.96
CA ARG A 262 -19.72 -20.13 -12.47
C ARG A 262 -20.97 -20.34 -13.31
N GLY A 263 -22.12 -20.44 -12.65
CA GLY A 263 -23.43 -20.36 -13.27
C GLY A 263 -24.07 -19.02 -12.95
N ARG A 264 -24.64 -18.35 -13.96
CA ARG A 264 -25.45 -17.13 -13.79
C ARG A 264 -26.88 -17.44 -14.24
N VAL A 265 -27.86 -17.12 -13.42
CA VAL A 265 -29.29 -17.26 -13.74
C VAL A 265 -29.97 -15.90 -13.53
N ASN A 266 -30.61 -15.39 -14.57
CA ASN A 266 -31.41 -14.16 -14.52
C ASN A 266 -32.89 -14.58 -14.41
N PHE A 267 -33.60 -14.00 -13.47
CA PHE A 267 -35.01 -14.31 -13.19
C PHE A 267 -35.97 -13.24 -13.74
#